data_8e8a127275667557b7e6995fda270392
#
_entry.id   8e8a127275667557b7e6995fda270392
#
_cell.length_a   1.000
_cell.length_b   1.000
_cell.length_c   1.000
_cell.angle_alpha   90.00
_cell.angle_beta   90.00
_cell.angle_gamma   90.00
#
_symmetry.space_group_name_H-M   'P 1'
#
loop_
_entity.id
_entity.type
_entity.pdbx_description
1 polymer ?
#
loop_
_entity_poly.entity_id
_entity_poly.type
_entity_poly.pdbx_seq_one_letter_code
_entity_poly.pdbx_strand_id
1 'polypeptide(L)'
;MLKKIFAILTLLFVSNLISQEINWISMDKALELQKKVPKNIIMDVYTEWCGPCKIMDKNTFQNPDVVEFINSNFYAIKFNAEGNEIINYKERKFNNPNYIKKEFGRNSSHSFTRYLGISGYPTIVFFDKEANPIAPITGYLGPVQIEIYLKLFSSDKYKYIKSQDDFKDFVKNFKNEFKI
;
A
#
# COMPACT_ATOMS: atom_id res chain seq x y z
N MET A 1 46.24 -21.71 -10.19
CA MET A 1 45.39 -21.47 -9.02
C MET A 1 44.71 -20.10 -9.08
N LEU A 2 45.37 -19.02 -9.44
CA LEU A 2 44.81 -17.65 -9.50
C LEU A 2 43.59 -17.49 -10.43
N LYS A 3 43.57 -18.14 -11.62
CA LYS A 3 42.47 -18.08 -12.59
C LYS A 3 41.17 -18.75 -12.08
N LYS A 4 41.26 -19.77 -11.21
CA LYS A 4 40.11 -20.43 -10.62
C LYS A 4 39.50 -19.62 -9.48
N ILE A 5 40.30 -18.84 -8.74
CA ILE A 5 39.83 -17.95 -7.66
C ILE A 5 39.08 -16.75 -8.28
N PHE A 6 39.53 -16.23 -9.43
CA PHE A 6 38.83 -15.12 -10.12
C PHE A 6 37.45 -15.52 -10.65
N ALA A 7 37.29 -16.77 -11.14
CA ALA A 7 36.01 -17.28 -11.61
C ALA A 7 34.99 -17.54 -10.47
N ILE A 8 35.44 -17.87 -9.27
CA ILE A 8 34.60 -18.05 -8.10
C ILE A 8 34.16 -16.69 -7.53
N LEU A 9 35.00 -15.67 -7.58
CA LEU A 9 34.68 -14.32 -7.11
C LEU A 9 33.63 -13.60 -8.00
N THR A 10 33.64 -13.87 -9.32
CA THR A 10 32.65 -13.33 -10.26
C THR A 10 31.29 -14.02 -10.11
N LEU A 11 31.21 -15.27 -9.65
CA LEU A 11 29.95 -16.00 -9.45
C LEU A 11 29.17 -15.52 -8.22
N LEU A 12 29.85 -14.91 -7.24
CA LEU A 12 29.23 -14.38 -6.02
C LEU A 12 28.60 -13.00 -6.20
N PHE A 13 28.82 -12.31 -7.34
CA PHE A 13 28.32 -10.96 -7.59
C PHE A 13 27.04 -10.91 -8.44
N VAL A 14 26.51 -12.07 -8.87
CA VAL A 14 25.29 -12.16 -9.71
C VAL A 14 24.02 -12.33 -8.87
N SER A 15 24.12 -12.32 -7.54
CA SER A 15 22.96 -12.44 -6.68
C SER A 15 22.39 -11.07 -6.32
N ASN A 16 21.13 -10.88 -6.67
CA ASN A 16 20.18 -9.84 -6.25
C ASN A 16 19.84 -8.71 -7.25
N LEU A 17 19.53 -9.06 -8.49
CA LEU A 17 18.59 -8.29 -9.29
C LEU A 17 17.20 -8.98 -9.26
N ILE A 18 16.77 -9.43 -8.10
CA ILE A 18 15.35 -9.71 -7.92
C ILE A 18 14.70 -8.34 -7.77
N SER A 19 13.93 -7.91 -8.76
CA SER A 19 13.04 -6.78 -8.61
C SER A 19 12.18 -7.06 -7.37
N GLN A 20 12.44 -6.32 -6.31
CA GLN A 20 11.71 -6.50 -5.06
C GLN A 20 10.30 -5.95 -5.29
N GLU A 21 9.28 -6.79 -5.20
CA GLU A 21 7.89 -6.39 -5.33
C GLU A 21 7.30 -6.14 -3.94
N ILE A 22 6.20 -5.36 -3.88
CA ILE A 22 5.44 -5.20 -2.64
C ILE A 22 4.81 -6.53 -2.26
N ASN A 23 4.98 -6.93 -0.99
CA ASN A 23 4.39 -8.14 -0.42
C ASN A 23 2.90 -7.93 -0.12
N TRP A 24 2.07 -7.96 -1.16
CA TRP A 24 0.63 -7.80 -1.03
C TRP A 24 0.00 -8.99 -0.32
N ILE A 25 -0.79 -8.73 0.72
CA ILE A 25 -1.51 -9.75 1.50
C ILE A 25 -2.99 -9.38 1.64
N SER A 26 -3.82 -10.33 2.08
CA SER A 26 -5.23 -10.06 2.40
C SER A 26 -5.37 -9.28 3.70
N MET A 27 -6.53 -8.61 3.88
CA MET A 27 -6.85 -7.93 5.15
C MET A 27 -6.82 -8.89 6.34
N ASP A 28 -7.42 -10.07 6.20
CA ASP A 28 -7.44 -11.10 7.26
C ASP A 28 -6.02 -11.52 7.65
N LYS A 29 -5.11 -11.67 6.66
CA LYS A 29 -3.71 -11.98 6.92
C LYS A 29 -2.96 -10.85 7.61
N ALA A 30 -3.20 -9.60 7.21
CA ALA A 30 -2.61 -8.44 7.87
C ALA A 30 -3.03 -8.36 9.34
N LEU A 31 -4.32 -8.58 9.64
CA LEU A 31 -4.85 -8.60 11.01
C LEU A 31 -4.27 -9.75 11.85
N GLU A 32 -4.07 -10.93 11.25
CA GLU A 32 -3.38 -12.05 11.94
C GLU A 32 -1.93 -11.67 12.31
N LEU A 33 -1.21 -11.05 11.37
CA LEU A 33 0.17 -10.65 11.58
C LEU A 33 0.30 -9.52 12.63
N GLN A 34 -0.63 -8.54 12.62
CA GLN A 34 -0.63 -7.46 13.61
C GLN A 34 -0.75 -7.95 15.06
N LYS A 35 -1.47 -9.07 15.30
CA LYS A 35 -1.56 -9.69 16.63
C LYS A 35 -0.21 -10.19 17.16
N LYS A 36 0.72 -10.53 16.25
CA LYS A 36 2.06 -11.05 16.58
C LYS A 36 3.11 -9.93 16.61
N VAL A 37 3.08 -9.09 15.59
CA VAL A 37 3.99 -7.96 15.41
C VAL A 37 3.17 -6.74 15.01
N PRO A 38 2.87 -5.82 15.94
CA PRO A 38 2.13 -4.59 15.64
C PRO A 38 2.86 -3.73 14.62
N LYS A 39 2.28 -3.59 13.42
CA LYS A 39 2.76 -2.76 12.33
C LYS A 39 1.57 -2.06 11.66
N ASN A 40 1.76 -0.84 11.19
CA ASN A 40 0.71 -0.13 10.45
C ASN A 40 0.37 -0.87 9.15
N ILE A 41 -0.87 -0.68 8.65
CA ILE A 41 -1.31 -1.25 7.38
C ILE A 41 -1.41 -0.12 6.35
N ILE A 42 -1.01 -0.41 5.12
CA ILE A 42 -1.30 0.38 3.92
C ILE A 42 -2.19 -0.44 3.00
N MET A 43 -3.29 0.12 2.53
CA MET A 43 -4.21 -0.53 1.61
C MET A 43 -4.33 0.28 0.33
N ASP A 44 -3.95 -0.30 -0.80
CA ASP A 44 -4.26 0.21 -2.14
C ASP A 44 -5.66 -0.24 -2.54
N VAL A 45 -6.56 0.72 -2.71
CA VAL A 45 -7.95 0.49 -3.10
C VAL A 45 -8.13 0.85 -4.57
N TYR A 46 -8.37 -0.16 -5.38
CA TYR A 46 -8.46 -0.04 -6.84
C TYR A 46 -9.71 -0.67 -7.41
N THR A 47 -9.93 -0.50 -8.71
CA THR A 47 -10.87 -1.29 -9.52
C THR A 47 -10.23 -1.70 -10.84
N GLU A 48 -10.73 -2.77 -11.46
CA GLU A 48 -10.17 -3.31 -12.72
C GLU A 48 -10.24 -2.33 -13.90
N TRP A 49 -11.24 -1.45 -13.92
CA TRP A 49 -11.43 -0.45 -14.97
C TRP A 49 -10.68 0.87 -14.73
N CYS A 50 -10.05 1.04 -13.56
CA CYS A 50 -9.39 2.28 -13.16
C CYS A 50 -8.05 2.47 -13.87
N GLY A 51 -8.01 3.32 -14.89
CA GLY A 51 -6.78 3.66 -15.61
C GLY A 51 -5.68 4.27 -14.72
N PRO A 52 -5.98 5.30 -13.89
CA PRO A 52 -4.99 5.86 -12.96
C PRO A 52 -4.44 4.87 -11.94
N CYS A 53 -5.22 3.84 -11.52
CA CYS A 53 -4.74 2.79 -10.63
C CYS A 53 -3.64 1.96 -11.30
N LYS A 54 -3.83 1.59 -12.58
CA LYS A 54 -2.83 0.84 -13.36
C LYS A 54 -1.55 1.65 -13.56
N ILE A 55 -1.67 2.98 -13.73
CA ILE A 55 -0.50 3.88 -13.81
C ILE A 55 0.23 3.92 -12.46
N MET A 56 -0.50 3.98 -11.37
CA MET A 56 0.08 3.96 -10.01
C MET A 56 0.76 2.64 -9.68
N ASP A 57 0.17 1.51 -10.08
CA ASP A 57 0.79 0.19 -9.99
C ASP A 57 2.14 0.15 -10.68
N LYS A 58 2.20 0.67 -11.91
CA LYS A 58 3.42 0.64 -12.71
C LYS A 58 4.49 1.63 -12.23
N ASN A 59 4.10 2.87 -11.94
CA ASN A 59 5.05 3.95 -11.74
C ASN A 59 5.41 4.16 -10.26
N THR A 60 4.50 3.81 -9.33
CA THR A 60 4.69 4.06 -7.90
C THR A 60 4.99 2.77 -7.15
N PHE A 61 4.16 1.75 -7.30
CA PHE A 61 4.33 0.50 -6.55
C PHE A 61 5.39 -0.45 -7.13
N GLN A 62 6.01 -0.10 -8.25
CA GLN A 62 7.23 -0.76 -8.77
C GLN A 62 8.50 0.09 -8.57
N ASN A 63 8.39 1.28 -7.99
CA ASN A 63 9.56 2.08 -7.66
C ASN A 63 10.33 1.42 -6.49
N PRO A 64 11.65 1.19 -6.62
CA PRO A 64 12.43 0.44 -5.61
C PRO A 64 12.38 1.06 -4.22
N ASP A 65 12.46 2.39 -4.09
CA ASP A 65 12.42 3.08 -2.80
C ASP A 65 11.05 2.91 -2.11
N VAL A 66 9.96 2.98 -2.89
CA VAL A 66 8.59 2.76 -2.41
C VAL A 66 8.40 1.31 -1.96
N VAL A 67 8.86 0.35 -2.77
CA VAL A 67 8.75 -1.08 -2.47
C VAL A 67 9.49 -1.43 -1.20
N GLU A 68 10.76 -1.00 -1.08
CA GLU A 68 11.59 -1.25 0.10
C GLU A 68 10.95 -0.64 1.35
N PHE A 69 10.49 0.61 1.26
CA PHE A 69 9.90 1.31 2.40
C PHE A 69 8.58 0.68 2.86
N ILE A 70 7.70 0.32 1.92
CA ILE A 70 6.41 -0.33 2.25
C ILE A 70 6.65 -1.69 2.88
N ASN A 71 7.48 -2.55 2.29
CA ASN A 71 7.76 -3.89 2.81
C ASN A 71 8.36 -3.85 4.23
N SER A 72 9.21 -2.87 4.50
CA SER A 72 9.86 -2.71 5.79
C SER A 72 8.91 -2.19 6.88
N ASN A 73 8.00 -1.28 6.54
CA ASN A 73 7.26 -0.50 7.53
C ASN A 73 5.77 -0.84 7.64
N PHE A 74 5.18 -1.52 6.65
CA PHE A 74 3.74 -1.78 6.59
C PHE A 74 3.42 -3.25 6.32
N TYR A 75 2.21 -3.65 6.68
CA TYR A 75 1.53 -4.75 6.03
C TYR A 75 0.74 -4.18 4.84
N ALA A 76 1.07 -4.61 3.63
CA ALA A 76 0.52 -4.04 2.41
C ALA A 76 -0.67 -4.88 1.91
N ILE A 77 -1.79 -4.22 1.66
CA ILE A 77 -3.02 -4.84 1.16
C ILE A 77 -3.38 -4.25 -0.19
N LYS A 78 -3.71 -5.11 -1.16
CA LYS A 78 -4.28 -4.71 -2.43
C LYS A 78 -5.74 -5.13 -2.47
N PHE A 79 -6.66 -4.15 -2.45
CA PHE A 79 -8.08 -4.38 -2.31
C PHE A 79 -8.87 -3.91 -3.54
N ASN A 80 -9.52 -4.84 -4.22
CA ASN A 80 -10.45 -4.50 -5.29
C ASN A 80 -11.78 -4.03 -4.71
N ALA A 81 -12.06 -2.74 -4.84
CA ALA A 81 -13.27 -2.09 -4.33
C ALA A 81 -14.59 -2.62 -4.93
N GLU A 82 -14.52 -3.35 -6.03
CA GLU A 82 -15.63 -3.99 -6.71
C GLU A 82 -15.44 -5.52 -6.78
N GLY A 83 -14.49 -6.08 -6.03
CA GLY A 83 -14.19 -7.51 -5.95
C GLY A 83 -15.23 -8.30 -5.15
N ASN A 84 -14.98 -9.61 -5.05
CA ASN A 84 -15.88 -10.56 -4.35
C ASN A 84 -15.23 -11.24 -3.15
N GLU A 85 -14.06 -10.78 -2.72
CA GLU A 85 -13.39 -11.32 -1.55
C GLU A 85 -14.23 -11.15 -0.28
N ILE A 86 -13.97 -11.99 0.71
CA ILE A 86 -14.58 -11.85 2.03
C ILE A 86 -13.55 -11.23 2.96
N ILE A 87 -13.93 -10.17 3.68
CA ILE A 87 -13.09 -9.50 4.66
C ILE A 87 -13.74 -9.62 6.03
N ASN A 88 -13.01 -10.21 6.98
CA ASN A 88 -13.40 -10.26 8.38
C ASN A 88 -12.64 -9.15 9.14
N TYR A 89 -13.36 -8.10 9.55
CA TYR A 89 -12.76 -6.94 10.17
C TYR A 89 -13.62 -6.45 11.34
N LYS A 90 -13.01 -6.34 12.53
CA LYS A 90 -13.69 -5.90 13.78
C LYS A 90 -15.01 -6.63 14.02
N GLU A 91 -14.94 -7.97 14.05
CA GLU A 91 -16.09 -8.88 14.29
C GLU A 91 -17.24 -8.76 13.26
N ARG A 92 -16.98 -8.06 12.15
CA ARG A 92 -17.93 -7.91 11.04
C ARG A 92 -17.39 -8.59 9.79
N LYS A 93 -18.31 -9.18 9.04
CA LYS A 93 -18.03 -9.79 7.74
C LYS A 93 -18.48 -8.84 6.64
N PHE A 94 -17.56 -8.50 5.76
CA PHE A 94 -17.80 -7.68 4.57
C PHE A 94 -17.66 -8.53 3.32
N ASN A 95 -18.54 -8.30 2.34
CA ASN A 95 -18.56 -9.01 1.06
C ASN A 95 -19.20 -8.11 -0.01
N ASN A 96 -19.33 -8.66 -1.22
CA ASN A 96 -20.03 -8.03 -2.32
C ASN A 96 -21.11 -8.99 -2.87
N PRO A 97 -22.31 -9.02 -2.25
CA PRO A 97 -23.36 -9.97 -2.61
C PRO A 97 -23.92 -9.78 -4.02
N ASN A 98 -23.75 -8.58 -4.59
CA ASN A 98 -24.20 -8.24 -5.94
C ASN A 98 -23.09 -8.31 -6.99
N TYR A 99 -21.97 -8.94 -6.63
CA TYR A 99 -20.87 -9.15 -7.57
C TYR A 99 -21.31 -10.06 -8.73
N ILE A 100 -21.00 -9.62 -9.95
CA ILE A 100 -21.24 -10.41 -11.16
C ILE A 100 -19.90 -10.65 -11.82
N LYS A 101 -19.53 -11.92 -12.02
CA LYS A 101 -18.31 -12.27 -12.74
C LYS A 101 -18.45 -11.85 -14.21
N LYS A 102 -17.60 -10.93 -14.65
CA LYS A 102 -17.55 -10.42 -16.04
C LYS A 102 -16.13 -9.98 -16.39
N GLU A 103 -15.83 -9.98 -17.68
CA GLU A 103 -14.49 -9.65 -18.18
C GLU A 103 -14.21 -8.14 -18.13
N PHE A 104 -15.21 -7.30 -18.33
CA PHE A 104 -15.03 -5.83 -18.44
C PHE A 104 -16.14 -5.06 -17.74
N GLY A 105 -15.79 -3.81 -17.41
CA GLY A 105 -16.71 -2.82 -16.88
C GLY A 105 -16.83 -2.80 -15.37
N ARG A 106 -17.71 -1.93 -14.87
CA ARG A 106 -17.93 -1.70 -13.44
C ARG A 106 -18.74 -2.83 -12.82
N ASN A 107 -18.45 -3.11 -11.55
CA ASN A 107 -19.22 -4.04 -10.72
C ASN A 107 -19.89 -3.28 -9.57
N SER A 108 -20.68 -4.00 -8.76
CA SER A 108 -21.20 -3.45 -7.52
C SER A 108 -20.07 -3.16 -6.55
N SER A 109 -20.23 -2.09 -5.76
CA SER A 109 -19.25 -1.73 -4.73
C SER A 109 -19.26 -2.73 -3.59
N HIS A 110 -18.08 -3.17 -3.18
CA HIS A 110 -17.88 -4.01 -2.02
C HIS A 110 -18.33 -3.29 -0.73
N SER A 111 -18.92 -4.03 0.22
CA SER A 111 -19.42 -3.41 1.47
C SER A 111 -18.30 -2.78 2.32
N PHE A 112 -17.07 -3.28 2.23
CA PHE A 112 -15.92 -2.70 2.92
C PHE A 112 -15.50 -1.34 2.32
N THR A 113 -15.60 -1.17 0.99
CA THR A 113 -15.40 0.13 0.31
C THR A 113 -16.33 1.18 0.88
N ARG A 114 -17.62 0.85 1.04
CA ARG A 114 -18.62 1.75 1.63
C ARG A 114 -18.36 2.02 3.10
N TYR A 115 -17.95 1.00 3.86
CA TYR A 115 -17.58 1.15 5.27
C TYR A 115 -16.41 2.14 5.46
N LEU A 116 -15.41 2.11 4.58
CA LEU A 116 -14.27 3.02 4.59
C LEU A 116 -14.60 4.42 4.00
N GLY A 117 -15.81 4.64 3.48
CA GLY A 117 -16.22 5.92 2.91
C GLY A 117 -15.52 6.27 1.60
N ILE A 118 -15.04 5.28 0.84
CA ILE A 118 -14.27 5.49 -0.38
C ILE A 118 -15.22 5.77 -1.55
N SER A 119 -14.98 6.90 -2.24
CA SER A 119 -15.81 7.38 -3.36
C SER A 119 -15.04 7.56 -4.67
N GLY A 120 -13.72 7.38 -4.68
CA GLY A 120 -12.86 7.56 -5.85
C GLY A 120 -11.68 6.59 -5.90
N TYR A 121 -11.07 6.43 -7.06
CA TYR A 121 -9.92 5.52 -7.26
C TYR A 121 -8.84 6.15 -8.12
N PRO A 122 -7.53 5.84 -7.83
CA PRO A 122 -7.06 5.04 -6.69
C PRO A 122 -7.30 5.76 -5.37
N THR A 123 -7.40 5.00 -4.28
CA THR A 123 -7.36 5.54 -2.92
C THR A 123 -6.44 4.69 -2.05
N ILE A 124 -5.50 5.32 -1.35
CA ILE A 124 -4.69 4.65 -0.34
C ILE A 124 -5.33 4.89 1.03
N VAL A 125 -5.53 3.81 1.79
CA VAL A 125 -6.00 3.90 3.18
C VAL A 125 -4.90 3.44 4.12
N PHE A 126 -4.58 4.27 5.10
CA PHE A 126 -3.66 3.92 6.17
C PHE A 126 -4.44 3.49 7.40
N PHE A 127 -3.93 2.46 8.09
CA PHE A 127 -4.46 1.98 9.37
C PHE A 127 -3.35 1.97 10.41
N ASP A 128 -3.71 2.24 11.65
CA ASP A 128 -2.79 2.15 12.79
C ASP A 128 -2.46 0.70 13.17
N LYS A 129 -1.65 0.54 14.23
CA LYS A 129 -1.21 -0.77 14.75
C LYS A 129 -2.35 -1.59 15.36
N GLU A 130 -3.49 -0.98 15.65
CA GLU A 130 -4.72 -1.59 16.13
C GLU A 130 -5.75 -1.77 15.01
N ALA A 131 -5.31 -1.62 13.76
CA ALA A 131 -6.13 -1.69 12.55
C ALA A 131 -7.28 -0.66 12.52
N ASN A 132 -7.16 0.50 13.18
CA ASN A 132 -8.13 1.57 12.98
C ASN A 132 -7.76 2.36 11.71
N PRO A 133 -8.72 2.68 10.83
CA PRO A 133 -8.45 3.52 9.68
C PRO A 133 -8.06 4.93 10.16
N ILE A 134 -6.94 5.46 9.62
CA ILE A 134 -6.43 6.79 9.97
C ILE A 134 -6.92 7.81 8.95
N ALA A 135 -6.62 7.58 7.68
CA ALA A 135 -6.96 8.52 6.60
C ALA A 135 -7.03 7.81 5.24
N PRO A 136 -8.03 8.11 4.41
CA PRO A 136 -8.03 7.81 2.98
C PRO A 136 -7.36 8.96 2.22
N ILE A 137 -6.45 8.65 1.31
CA ILE A 137 -5.80 9.60 0.40
C ILE A 137 -6.22 9.23 -1.02
N THR A 138 -7.13 9.99 -1.58
CA THR A 138 -7.68 9.73 -2.91
C THR A 138 -6.90 10.44 -4.00
N GLY A 139 -6.66 9.74 -5.11
CA GLY A 139 -5.98 10.21 -6.31
C GLY A 139 -4.64 9.51 -6.54
N TYR A 140 -4.14 9.70 -7.76
CA TYR A 140 -2.82 9.20 -8.16
C TYR A 140 -1.72 9.92 -7.36
N LEU A 141 -0.78 9.13 -6.83
CA LEU A 141 0.43 9.61 -6.16
C LEU A 141 1.64 8.96 -6.83
N GLY A 142 2.56 9.78 -7.35
CA GLY A 142 3.86 9.29 -7.80
C GLY A 142 4.80 8.98 -6.62
N PRO A 143 6.00 8.41 -6.88
CA PRO A 143 6.94 7.98 -5.82
C PRO A 143 7.29 9.08 -4.81
N VAL A 144 7.58 10.28 -5.30
CA VAL A 144 7.91 11.44 -4.45
C VAL A 144 6.69 11.94 -3.66
N GLN A 145 5.50 11.85 -4.23
CA GLN A 145 4.27 12.30 -3.57
C GLN A 145 3.78 11.32 -2.50
N ILE A 146 3.91 10.02 -2.74
CA ILE A 146 3.51 9.01 -1.74
C ILE A 146 4.46 8.98 -0.55
N GLU A 147 5.74 9.34 -0.74
CA GLU A 147 6.77 9.30 0.29
C GLU A 147 6.37 10.05 1.56
N ILE A 148 5.79 11.25 1.41
CA ILE A 148 5.39 12.07 2.54
C ILE A 148 4.35 11.36 3.43
N TYR A 149 3.39 10.67 2.81
CA TYR A 149 2.37 9.90 3.53
C TYR A 149 2.95 8.62 4.14
N LEU A 150 3.83 7.92 3.41
CA LEU A 150 4.51 6.73 3.92
C LEU A 150 5.32 7.07 5.18
N LYS A 151 6.12 8.12 5.14
CA LYS A 151 6.93 8.55 6.30
C LYS A 151 6.08 9.14 7.44
N LEU A 152 4.99 9.81 7.14
CA LEU A 152 4.07 10.31 8.15
C LEU A 152 3.38 9.17 8.89
N PHE A 153 2.81 8.20 8.16
CA PHE A 153 1.99 7.14 8.73
C PHE A 153 2.80 5.91 9.20
N SER A 154 4.06 5.75 8.80
CA SER A 154 4.94 4.73 9.37
C SER A 154 5.42 5.09 10.78
N SER A 155 5.42 6.38 11.10
CA SER A 155 5.78 6.93 12.41
C SER A 155 4.53 7.41 13.14
N ASP A 156 4.64 7.61 14.45
CA ASP A 156 3.53 8.18 15.24
C ASP A 156 3.33 9.70 15.02
N LYS A 157 4.05 10.32 14.08
CA LYS A 157 3.97 11.78 13.80
C LYS A 157 2.58 12.21 13.36
N TYR A 158 1.83 11.37 12.64
CA TYR A 158 0.45 11.69 12.24
C TYR A 158 -0.46 12.00 13.45
N LYS A 159 -0.15 11.49 14.64
CA LYS A 159 -0.89 11.78 15.88
C LYS A 159 -0.81 13.24 16.33
N TYR A 160 0.20 13.96 15.85
CA TYR A 160 0.42 15.39 16.15
C TYR A 160 -0.18 16.31 15.09
N ILE A 161 -0.61 15.78 13.93
CA ILE A 161 -1.33 16.55 12.90
C ILE A 161 -2.79 16.69 13.34
N LYS A 162 -3.16 17.84 13.87
CA LYS A 162 -4.52 18.12 14.39
C LYS A 162 -5.31 19.07 13.51
N SER A 163 -4.64 19.77 12.60
CA SER A 163 -5.23 20.74 11.70
C SER A 163 -4.63 20.66 10.30
N GLN A 164 -5.29 21.33 9.35
CA GLN A 164 -4.74 21.47 8.02
C GLN A 164 -3.44 22.27 7.99
N ASP A 165 -3.27 23.20 8.91
CA ASP A 165 -2.06 24.02 8.99
C ASP A 165 -0.89 23.20 9.56
N ASP A 166 -1.10 22.33 10.55
CA ASP A 166 -0.07 21.37 10.99
C ASP A 166 0.42 20.50 9.84
N PHE A 167 -0.52 20.04 8.99
CA PHE A 167 -0.15 19.25 7.81
C PHE A 167 0.64 20.07 6.79
N LYS A 168 0.24 21.32 6.52
CA LYS A 168 0.99 22.21 5.62
C LYS A 168 2.40 22.48 6.14
N ASP A 169 2.57 22.70 7.45
CA ASP A 169 3.88 22.90 8.05
C ASP A 169 4.73 21.64 7.99
N PHE A 170 4.13 20.46 8.19
CA PHE A 170 4.81 19.18 7.98
C PHE A 170 5.30 19.05 6.54
N VAL A 171 4.43 19.30 5.54
CA VAL A 171 4.77 19.24 4.11
C VAL A 171 5.87 20.23 3.76
N LYS A 172 5.80 21.46 4.25
CA LYS A 172 6.79 22.53 3.99
C LYS A 172 8.21 22.16 4.47
N ASN A 173 8.28 21.42 5.58
CA ASN A 173 9.56 21.01 6.17
C ASN A 173 10.02 19.63 5.74
N PHE A 174 9.21 18.92 4.93
CA PHE A 174 9.52 17.58 4.47
C PHE A 174 10.60 17.62 3.38
N LYS A 175 11.57 16.71 3.48
CA LYS A 175 12.61 16.52 2.48
C LYS A 175 12.43 15.15 1.83
N ASN A 176 12.15 15.15 0.54
CA ASN A 176 12.04 13.93 -0.23
C ASN A 176 13.41 13.25 -0.37
N GLU A 177 13.41 11.93 -0.29
CA GLU A 177 14.57 11.05 -0.45
C GLU A 177 14.35 10.03 -1.57
N PHE A 178 13.08 9.70 -1.90
CA PHE A 178 12.73 8.76 -2.95
C PHE A 178 13.06 9.35 -4.33
N LYS A 179 13.58 8.48 -5.20
CA LYS A 179 13.94 8.85 -6.58
C LYS A 179 12.77 8.56 -7.53
N ILE A 180 12.70 9.34 -8.61
CA ILE A 180 11.73 9.13 -9.69
C ILE A 180 12.22 8.03 -10.62
#